data_07908ce77a5ff58469b1ef251740b4b2
#
_entry.id   07908ce77a5ff58469b1ef251740b4b2
#
_cell.length_a   1.000
_cell.length_b   1.000
_cell.length_c   1.000
_cell.angle_alpha   90.00
_cell.angle_beta   90.00
_cell.angle_gamma   90.00
#
_symmetry.space_group_name_H-M   'P 1'
#
loop_
_entity.id
_entity.type
_entity.pdbx_description
1 polymer ?
#
loop_
_entity_poly.entity_id
_entity_poly.type
_entity_poly.pdbx_seq_one_letter_code
_entity_poly.pdbx_strand_id
1 'polypeptide(L)'
;DNELMTKFRQNILKDTPPEAKKHAEDFVREHPNSVCSIYLIRKYFITSTQPDYRKALSLINIVEKEQPKNGQLAKMKQLAETMKNVGTGATLPSFTAYDINGKLVSSTEMSSAPVAVIYTWATYNYDSQDMQRELKSRQKKSNGKLKLMAFCLDASKSECKNNIKRDSICLLYTSPSP
;
A
#
# COMPACT_ATOMS: atom_id res chain seq x y z
N ASP A 1 -1.56 -28.54 10.02
CA ASP A 1 -1.36 -27.36 9.15
C ASP A 1 -0.41 -27.64 7.96
N ASN A 2 0.70 -28.35 8.14
CA ASN A 2 1.63 -28.64 7.04
C ASN A 2 1.00 -29.48 5.92
N GLU A 3 0.23 -30.51 6.28
CA GLU A 3 -0.46 -31.35 5.30
C GLU A 3 -1.53 -30.55 4.54
N LEU A 4 -2.31 -29.74 5.24
CA LEU A 4 -3.32 -28.86 4.64
C LEU A 4 -2.68 -27.88 3.66
N MET A 5 -1.56 -27.25 4.03
CA MET A 5 -0.85 -26.34 3.17
C MET A 5 -0.23 -27.05 1.96
N THR A 6 0.24 -28.28 2.11
CA THR A 6 0.77 -29.09 1.01
C THR A 6 -0.32 -29.42 0.00
N LYS A 7 -1.48 -29.87 0.46
CA LYS A 7 -2.65 -30.11 -0.40
C LYS A 7 -3.10 -28.84 -1.12
N PHE A 8 -3.20 -27.73 -0.39
CA PHE A 8 -3.53 -26.45 -0.99
C PHE A 8 -2.57 -26.07 -2.12
N ARG A 9 -1.24 -26.15 -1.88
CA ARG A 9 -0.23 -25.82 -2.89
C ARG A 9 -0.31 -26.72 -4.13
N GLN A 10 -0.59 -28.00 -3.95
CA GLN A 10 -0.79 -28.94 -5.06
C GLN A 10 -2.02 -28.57 -5.90
N ASN A 11 -3.11 -28.19 -5.25
CA ASN A 11 -4.34 -27.83 -5.92
C ASN A 11 -4.19 -26.57 -6.79
N ILE A 12 -3.41 -25.58 -6.34
CA ILE A 12 -3.24 -24.30 -7.06
C ILE A 12 -2.08 -24.28 -8.06
N LEU A 13 -1.37 -25.40 -8.25
CA LEU A 13 -0.14 -25.44 -9.08
C LEU A 13 -0.34 -24.97 -10.53
N LYS A 14 -1.55 -25.13 -11.07
CA LYS A 14 -1.92 -24.77 -12.44
C LYS A 14 -2.95 -23.63 -12.50
N ASP A 15 -3.30 -23.06 -11.34
CA ASP A 15 -4.31 -22.03 -11.28
C ASP A 15 -3.84 -20.70 -11.83
N THR A 16 -4.76 -19.99 -12.44
CA THR A 16 -4.60 -18.56 -12.68
C THR A 16 -4.67 -17.79 -11.35
N PRO A 17 -4.11 -16.57 -11.26
CA PRO A 17 -4.19 -15.76 -10.04
C PRO A 17 -5.60 -15.60 -9.45
N PRO A 18 -6.67 -15.39 -10.25
CA PRO A 18 -8.05 -15.34 -9.72
C PRO A 18 -8.53 -16.66 -9.13
N GLU A 19 -8.19 -17.79 -9.76
CA GLU A 19 -8.56 -19.13 -9.27
C GLU A 19 -7.84 -19.45 -7.96
N ALA A 20 -6.53 -19.19 -7.88
CA ALA A 20 -5.76 -19.35 -6.66
C ALA A 20 -6.31 -18.48 -5.50
N LYS A 21 -6.78 -17.27 -5.82
CA LYS A 21 -7.44 -16.38 -4.84
C LYS A 21 -8.76 -16.96 -4.34
N LYS A 22 -9.55 -17.57 -5.22
CA LYS A 22 -10.79 -18.27 -4.86
C LYS A 22 -10.52 -19.49 -3.97
N HIS A 23 -9.57 -20.35 -4.36
CA HIS A 23 -9.18 -21.50 -3.54
C HIS A 23 -8.64 -21.08 -2.16
N ALA A 24 -7.93 -19.94 -2.08
CA ALA A 24 -7.52 -19.40 -0.78
C ALA A 24 -8.72 -18.94 0.08
N GLU A 25 -9.75 -18.35 -0.52
CA GLU A 25 -10.98 -18.00 0.18
C GLU A 25 -11.69 -19.25 0.72
N ASP A 26 -11.86 -20.27 -0.12
CA ASP A 26 -12.53 -21.53 0.23
C ASP A 26 -11.78 -22.21 1.38
N PHE A 27 -10.45 -22.30 1.28
CA PHE A 27 -9.62 -22.86 2.36
C PHE A 27 -9.82 -22.13 3.70
N VAL A 28 -9.82 -20.80 3.69
CA VAL A 28 -10.01 -20.01 4.92
C VAL A 28 -11.37 -20.26 5.55
N ARG A 29 -12.42 -20.45 4.73
CA ARG A 29 -13.77 -20.75 5.21
C ARG A 29 -13.89 -22.15 5.79
N GLU A 30 -13.21 -23.13 5.19
CA GLU A 30 -13.21 -24.53 5.62
C GLU A 30 -12.30 -24.76 6.84
N HIS A 31 -11.23 -23.99 6.99
CA HIS A 31 -10.22 -24.19 8.03
C HIS A 31 -9.91 -22.91 8.83
N PRO A 32 -10.91 -22.22 9.43
CA PRO A 32 -10.70 -20.94 10.09
C PRO A 32 -9.80 -21.02 11.33
N ASN A 33 -9.67 -22.19 11.94
CA ASN A 33 -8.80 -22.45 13.09
C ASN A 33 -7.34 -22.69 12.70
N SER A 34 -7.02 -22.83 11.41
CA SER A 34 -5.67 -23.08 10.92
C SER A 34 -4.84 -21.79 10.86
N VAL A 35 -3.57 -21.87 11.26
CA VAL A 35 -2.58 -20.79 11.07
C VAL A 35 -2.38 -20.49 9.59
N CYS A 36 -2.55 -21.48 8.71
CA CYS A 36 -2.47 -21.32 7.27
C CYS A 36 -3.50 -20.33 6.74
N SER A 37 -4.68 -20.24 7.35
CA SER A 37 -5.73 -19.31 6.96
C SER A 37 -5.29 -17.85 7.12
N ILE A 38 -4.57 -17.52 8.19
CA ILE A 38 -4.01 -16.20 8.41
C ILE A 38 -2.97 -15.87 7.32
N TYR A 39 -2.09 -16.81 7.02
CA TYR A 39 -1.11 -16.65 5.95
C TYR A 39 -1.77 -16.44 4.57
N LEU A 40 -2.80 -17.20 4.24
CA LEU A 40 -3.50 -17.10 2.96
C LEU A 40 -4.27 -15.78 2.83
N ILE A 41 -4.93 -15.31 3.88
CA ILE A 41 -5.55 -13.98 3.89
C ILE A 41 -4.51 -12.91 3.58
N ARG A 42 -3.38 -12.93 4.28
CA ARG A 42 -2.31 -11.97 4.05
C ARG A 42 -1.81 -12.01 2.60
N LYS A 43 -1.45 -13.19 2.12
CA LYS A 43 -0.84 -13.39 0.80
C LYS A 43 -1.77 -12.99 -0.35
N TYR A 44 -3.02 -13.45 -0.32
CA TYR A 44 -3.92 -13.32 -1.48
C TYR A 44 -4.82 -12.08 -1.43
N PHE A 45 -5.06 -11.50 -0.24
CA PHE A 45 -6.01 -10.40 -0.10
C PHE A 45 -5.39 -9.09 0.40
N ILE A 46 -4.26 -9.13 1.11
CA ILE A 46 -3.62 -7.93 1.66
C ILE A 46 -2.36 -7.54 0.88
N THR A 47 -1.41 -8.48 0.69
CA THR A 47 -0.10 -8.19 0.06
C THR A 47 -0.04 -8.57 -1.42
N SER A 48 -1.16 -8.90 -2.03
CA SER A 48 -1.24 -9.17 -3.46
C SER A 48 -1.07 -7.89 -4.29
N THR A 49 -0.73 -8.03 -5.58
CA THR A 49 -0.65 -6.89 -6.52
C THR A 49 -1.98 -6.15 -6.68
N GLN A 50 -3.09 -6.83 -6.42
CA GLN A 50 -4.44 -6.26 -6.39
C GLN A 50 -5.11 -6.61 -5.06
N PRO A 51 -4.85 -5.84 -3.98
CA PRO A 51 -5.41 -6.09 -2.67
C PRO A 51 -6.94 -5.98 -2.66
N ASP A 52 -7.59 -6.81 -1.88
CA ASP A 52 -9.02 -6.73 -1.62
C ASP A 52 -9.26 -6.69 -0.10
N TYR A 53 -9.15 -5.50 0.45
CA TYR A 53 -9.25 -5.28 1.89
C TYR A 53 -10.66 -5.56 2.44
N ARG A 54 -11.72 -5.39 1.63
CA ARG A 54 -13.09 -5.71 2.06
C ARG A 54 -13.27 -7.22 2.20
N LYS A 55 -12.79 -7.99 1.21
CA LYS A 55 -12.79 -9.45 1.29
C LYS A 55 -11.89 -9.93 2.42
N ALA A 56 -10.67 -9.34 2.57
CA ALA A 56 -9.79 -9.64 3.70
C ALA A 56 -10.51 -9.50 5.04
N LEU A 57 -11.23 -8.40 5.26
CA LEU A 57 -11.99 -8.17 6.49
C LEU A 57 -13.07 -9.23 6.73
N SER A 58 -13.81 -9.62 5.68
CA SER A 58 -14.82 -10.65 5.82
C SER A 58 -14.22 -11.99 6.26
N LEU A 59 -13.05 -12.36 5.71
CA LEU A 59 -12.33 -13.58 6.07
C LEU A 59 -11.68 -13.49 7.45
N ILE A 60 -11.09 -12.34 7.79
CA ILE A 60 -10.53 -12.07 9.12
C ILE A 60 -11.61 -12.26 10.19
N ASN A 61 -12.83 -11.75 9.97
CA ASN A 61 -13.93 -11.90 10.92
C ASN A 61 -14.35 -13.36 11.11
N ILE A 62 -14.19 -14.22 10.11
CA ILE A 62 -14.44 -15.66 10.24
C ILE A 62 -13.37 -16.31 11.12
N VAL A 63 -12.09 -16.05 10.81
CA VAL A 63 -10.95 -16.61 11.55
C VAL A 63 -10.89 -16.09 12.98
N GLU A 64 -11.26 -14.84 13.23
CA GLU A 64 -11.25 -14.20 14.56
C GLU A 64 -12.19 -14.90 15.55
N LYS A 65 -13.30 -15.49 15.08
CA LYS A 65 -14.21 -16.26 15.93
C LYS A 65 -13.54 -17.51 16.52
N GLU A 66 -12.67 -18.15 15.75
CA GLU A 66 -11.94 -19.36 16.17
C GLU A 66 -10.61 -19.03 16.85
N GLN A 67 -10.03 -17.85 16.55
CA GLN A 67 -8.72 -17.41 17.04
C GLN A 67 -8.77 -15.98 17.64
N PRO A 68 -9.59 -15.70 18.65
CA PRO A 68 -9.91 -14.33 19.11
C PRO A 68 -8.73 -13.58 19.72
N LYS A 69 -7.69 -14.28 20.17
CA LYS A 69 -6.50 -13.66 20.81
C LYS A 69 -5.28 -13.57 19.89
N ASN A 70 -5.46 -13.76 18.59
CA ASN A 70 -4.35 -13.75 17.65
C ASN A 70 -3.91 -12.32 17.31
N GLY A 71 -2.75 -11.89 17.85
CA GLY A 71 -2.23 -10.53 17.65
C GLY A 71 -1.86 -10.22 16.19
N GLN A 72 -1.50 -11.22 15.38
CA GLN A 72 -1.23 -11.03 13.96
C GLN A 72 -2.53 -10.72 13.20
N LEU A 73 -3.61 -11.42 13.54
CA LEU A 73 -4.94 -11.20 12.96
C LEU A 73 -5.45 -9.78 13.30
N ALA A 74 -5.25 -9.33 14.55
CA ALA A 74 -5.65 -7.99 14.97
C ALA A 74 -4.92 -6.89 14.18
N LYS A 75 -3.61 -7.03 13.96
CA LYS A 75 -2.83 -6.09 13.13
C LYS A 75 -3.31 -6.07 11.67
N MET A 76 -3.61 -7.24 11.10
CA MET A 76 -4.14 -7.36 9.75
C MET A 76 -5.52 -6.71 9.63
N LYS A 77 -6.38 -6.89 10.62
CA LYS A 77 -7.70 -6.26 10.69
C LYS A 77 -7.58 -4.74 10.69
N GLN A 78 -6.73 -4.19 11.56
CA GLN A 78 -6.48 -2.75 11.63
C GLN A 78 -6.00 -2.18 10.28
N LEU A 79 -5.04 -2.85 9.63
CA LEU A 79 -4.58 -2.46 8.31
C LEU A 79 -5.71 -2.49 7.28
N ALA A 80 -6.46 -3.58 7.22
CA ALA A 80 -7.54 -3.73 6.25
C ALA A 80 -8.69 -2.73 6.49
N GLU A 81 -9.01 -2.40 7.75
CA GLU A 81 -9.97 -1.34 8.10
C GLU A 81 -9.51 0.03 7.59
N THR A 82 -8.23 0.36 7.75
CA THR A 82 -7.67 1.61 7.25
C THR A 82 -7.72 1.68 5.72
N MET A 83 -7.43 0.56 5.05
CA MET A 83 -7.25 0.51 3.60
C MET A 83 -8.53 0.20 2.81
N LYS A 84 -9.60 -0.28 3.43
CA LYS A 84 -10.83 -0.72 2.72
C LYS A 84 -11.50 0.35 1.88
N ASN A 85 -11.27 1.61 2.22
CA ASN A 85 -11.82 2.77 1.52
C ASN A 85 -10.79 3.43 0.59
N VAL A 86 -9.59 2.83 0.43
CA VAL A 86 -8.56 3.31 -0.49
C VAL A 86 -8.55 2.44 -1.74
N GLY A 87 -8.80 3.03 -2.89
CA GLY A 87 -8.85 2.31 -4.16
C GLY A 87 -9.41 3.17 -5.29
N THR A 88 -9.51 2.60 -6.47
CA THR A 88 -10.07 3.29 -7.64
C THR A 88 -11.49 3.76 -7.36
N GLY A 89 -11.76 5.04 -7.62
CA GLY A 89 -13.07 5.68 -7.35
C GLY A 89 -13.28 6.11 -5.89
N ALA A 90 -12.32 5.87 -5.00
CA ALA A 90 -12.39 6.34 -3.61
C ALA A 90 -11.92 7.80 -3.49
N THR A 91 -12.44 8.48 -2.48
CA THR A 91 -11.95 9.81 -2.11
C THR A 91 -10.60 9.68 -1.40
N LEU A 92 -9.65 10.56 -1.75
CA LEU A 92 -8.36 10.63 -1.07
C LEU A 92 -8.57 10.92 0.43
N PRO A 93 -8.04 10.09 1.34
CA PRO A 93 -8.12 10.36 2.77
C PRO A 93 -7.43 11.67 3.13
N SER A 94 -7.97 12.37 4.12
CA SER A 94 -7.31 13.56 4.67
C SER A 94 -6.06 13.15 5.44
N PHE A 95 -4.94 13.80 5.12
CA PHE A 95 -3.69 13.68 5.87
C PHE A 95 -2.95 15.00 5.89
N THR A 96 -2.08 15.15 6.87
CA THR A 96 -1.10 16.24 6.94
C THR A 96 0.31 15.67 7.00
N ALA A 97 1.26 16.41 6.46
CA ALA A 97 2.65 16.03 6.43
C ALA A 97 3.54 17.28 6.49
N TYR A 98 4.81 17.13 6.84
CA TYR A 98 5.76 18.24 6.79
C TYR A 98 6.61 18.17 5.52
N ASP A 99 6.80 19.31 4.87
CA ASP A 99 7.74 19.39 3.77
C ASP A 99 9.20 19.34 4.27
N ILE A 100 10.14 19.33 3.34
CA ILE A 100 11.57 19.28 3.63
C ILE A 100 12.07 20.46 4.47
N ASN A 101 11.34 21.58 4.48
CA ASN A 101 11.64 22.81 5.23
C ASN A 101 10.92 22.84 6.58
N GLY A 102 10.10 21.85 6.88
CA GLY A 102 9.27 21.78 8.09
C GLY A 102 7.93 22.51 7.99
N LYS A 103 7.52 22.93 6.79
CA LYS A 103 6.20 23.52 6.57
C LYS A 103 5.14 22.43 6.50
N LEU A 104 4.03 22.64 7.21
CA LEU A 104 2.87 21.74 7.17
C LEU A 104 2.20 21.82 5.80
N VAL A 105 1.90 20.67 5.22
CA VAL A 105 1.17 20.48 3.96
C VAL A 105 0.06 19.48 4.16
N SER A 106 -1.03 19.68 3.43
CA SER A 106 -2.23 18.90 3.55
C SER A 106 -2.60 18.22 2.22
N SER A 107 -3.25 17.06 2.31
CA SER A 107 -3.85 16.39 1.16
C SER A 107 -4.85 17.28 0.40
N THR A 108 -5.48 18.25 1.08
CA THR A 108 -6.40 19.21 0.44
C THR A 108 -5.72 20.08 -0.63
N GLU A 109 -4.40 20.32 -0.51
CA GLU A 109 -3.65 21.03 -1.53
C GLU A 109 -3.62 20.30 -2.87
N MET A 110 -3.78 18.98 -2.86
CA MET A 110 -3.83 18.16 -4.07
C MET A 110 -5.12 18.35 -4.86
N SER A 111 -6.20 18.70 -4.19
CA SER A 111 -7.51 18.92 -4.82
C SER A 111 -7.59 20.23 -5.62
N SER A 112 -6.57 21.09 -5.57
CA SER A 112 -6.55 22.38 -6.27
C SER A 112 -6.17 22.27 -7.75
N ALA A 113 -5.83 21.09 -8.25
CA ALA A 113 -5.50 20.85 -9.65
C ALA A 113 -6.41 19.75 -10.25
N PRO A 114 -6.70 19.80 -11.57
CA PRO A 114 -7.49 18.77 -12.23
C PRO A 114 -6.92 17.37 -12.12
N VAL A 115 -5.59 17.26 -12.06
CA VAL A 115 -4.86 15.99 -11.87
C VAL A 115 -3.86 16.14 -10.75
N ALA A 116 -3.87 15.16 -9.83
CA ALA A 116 -2.91 15.07 -8.75
C ALA A 116 -2.25 13.69 -8.73
N VAL A 117 -0.93 13.65 -8.53
CA VAL A 117 -0.18 12.40 -8.37
C VAL A 117 0.52 12.42 -7.03
N ILE A 118 0.23 11.41 -6.21
CA ILE A 118 0.91 11.15 -4.95
C ILE A 118 1.73 9.87 -5.13
N TYR A 119 3.01 9.92 -4.82
CA TYR A 119 3.91 8.78 -5.01
C TYR A 119 4.99 8.71 -3.94
N THR A 120 5.58 7.54 -3.80
CA THR A 120 6.74 7.30 -2.94
C THR A 120 8.00 7.14 -3.79
N TRP A 121 9.15 7.53 -3.24
CA TRP A 121 10.44 7.37 -3.88
C TRP A 121 11.55 7.16 -2.85
N ALA A 122 12.71 6.66 -3.29
CA ALA A 122 13.88 6.49 -2.44
C ALA A 122 15.16 6.73 -3.23
N THR A 123 16.21 7.23 -2.55
CA THR A 123 17.51 7.52 -3.20
C THR A 123 18.23 6.27 -3.66
N TYR A 124 17.96 5.12 -3.04
CA TYR A 124 18.53 3.81 -3.37
C TYR A 124 17.74 3.07 -4.47
N ASN A 125 16.64 3.63 -4.97
CA ASN A 125 15.81 3.03 -6.01
C ASN A 125 15.86 3.87 -7.29
N TYR A 126 16.62 3.43 -8.28
CA TYR A 126 16.81 4.14 -9.55
C TYR A 126 15.53 4.31 -10.35
N ASP A 127 14.65 3.29 -10.38
CA ASP A 127 13.36 3.36 -11.09
C ASP A 127 12.47 4.47 -10.51
N SER A 128 12.48 4.64 -9.19
CA SER A 128 11.72 5.70 -8.55
C SER A 128 12.28 7.09 -8.84
N GLN A 129 13.60 7.21 -9.03
CA GLN A 129 14.23 8.48 -9.43
C GLN A 129 13.88 8.83 -10.89
N ASP A 130 13.91 7.85 -11.80
CA ASP A 130 13.54 8.04 -13.20
C ASP A 130 12.06 8.42 -13.33
N MET A 131 11.17 7.71 -12.64
CA MET A 131 9.75 8.08 -12.55
C MET A 131 9.56 9.51 -12.06
N GLN A 132 10.33 9.94 -11.06
CA GLN A 132 10.28 11.28 -10.51
C GLN A 132 10.69 12.36 -11.54
N ARG A 133 11.74 12.10 -12.32
CA ARG A 133 12.19 13.01 -13.41
C ARG A 133 11.12 13.13 -14.49
N GLU A 134 10.50 12.01 -14.87
CA GLU A 134 9.42 11.98 -15.86
C GLU A 134 8.20 12.75 -15.37
N LEU A 135 7.73 12.48 -14.14
CA LEU A 135 6.59 13.19 -13.54
C LEU A 135 6.84 14.71 -13.49
N LYS A 136 8.05 15.14 -13.13
CA LYS A 136 8.43 16.54 -13.12
C LYS A 136 8.41 17.16 -14.51
N SER A 137 8.92 16.45 -15.52
CA SER A 137 8.85 16.89 -16.92
C SER A 137 7.40 17.11 -17.36
N ARG A 138 6.52 16.16 -17.03
CA ARG A 138 5.08 16.27 -17.31
C ARG A 138 4.43 17.43 -16.56
N GLN A 139 4.78 17.63 -15.29
CA GLN A 139 4.28 18.76 -14.50
C GLN A 139 4.60 20.09 -15.15
N LYS A 140 5.85 20.31 -15.60
CA LYS A 140 6.26 21.54 -16.30
C LYS A 140 5.45 21.78 -17.57
N LYS A 141 5.13 20.74 -18.33
CA LYS A 141 4.36 20.79 -19.57
C LYS A 141 2.84 20.94 -19.34
N SER A 142 2.36 20.73 -18.12
CA SER A 142 0.94 20.67 -17.80
C SER A 142 0.25 22.02 -17.66
N ASN A 143 1.01 23.13 -17.67
CA ASN A 143 0.50 24.49 -17.45
C ASN A 143 -0.36 24.59 -16.16
N GLY A 144 0.13 24.00 -15.06
CA GLY A 144 -0.54 24.02 -13.75
C GLY A 144 -1.66 22.99 -13.57
N LYS A 145 -1.96 22.17 -14.57
CA LYS A 145 -3.02 21.16 -14.49
C LYS A 145 -2.62 19.89 -13.71
N LEU A 146 -1.32 19.67 -13.50
CA LEU A 146 -0.79 18.53 -12.75
C LEU A 146 -0.11 18.99 -11.48
N LYS A 147 -0.55 18.47 -10.34
CA LYS A 147 0.08 18.66 -9.05
C LYS A 147 0.76 17.39 -8.59
N LEU A 148 1.95 17.50 -8.02
CA LEU A 148 2.73 16.35 -7.55
C LEU A 148 2.98 16.47 -6.04
N MET A 149 2.86 15.34 -5.34
CA MET A 149 3.27 15.17 -3.94
C MET A 149 4.06 13.88 -3.82
N ALA A 150 5.29 13.98 -3.34
CA ALA A 150 6.18 12.84 -3.22
C ALA A 150 6.60 12.61 -1.78
N PHE A 151 6.59 11.36 -1.36
CA PHE A 151 7.05 10.92 -0.05
C PHE A 151 8.37 10.19 -0.19
N CYS A 152 9.42 10.72 0.44
CA CYS A 152 10.73 10.08 0.49
C CYS A 152 10.72 8.98 1.56
N LEU A 153 11.18 7.79 1.20
CA LEU A 153 11.25 6.63 2.09
C LEU A 153 12.63 6.48 2.74
N ASP A 154 13.58 7.38 2.46
CA ASP A 154 14.91 7.33 3.03
C ASP A 154 14.89 7.62 4.53
N ALA A 155 15.72 6.91 5.29
CA ALA A 155 15.89 7.14 6.72
C ALA A 155 16.61 8.48 6.99
N SER A 156 17.42 8.98 6.03
CA SER A 156 18.23 10.19 6.17
C SER A 156 17.60 11.39 5.49
N LYS A 157 17.17 12.36 6.28
CA LYS A 157 16.67 13.65 5.79
C LYS A 157 17.73 14.42 4.98
N SER A 158 19.01 14.28 5.33
CA SER A 158 20.11 14.94 4.63
C SER A 158 20.34 14.38 3.22
N GLU A 159 20.28 13.07 3.05
CA GLU A 159 20.39 12.40 1.75
C GLU A 159 19.23 12.80 0.84
N CYS A 160 18.01 12.76 1.35
CA CYS A 160 16.84 13.23 0.63
C CYS A 160 17.00 14.69 0.18
N LYS A 161 17.45 15.60 1.06
CA LYS A 161 17.71 17.00 0.73
C LYS A 161 18.75 17.18 -0.38
N ASN A 162 19.83 16.42 -0.34
CA ASN A 162 20.91 16.50 -1.34
C ASN A 162 20.41 16.04 -2.71
N ASN A 163 19.66 14.94 -2.77
CA ASN A 163 19.08 14.47 -4.03
C ASN A 163 18.06 15.45 -4.61
N ILE A 164 17.18 16.00 -3.77
CA ILE A 164 16.20 17.01 -4.21
C ILE A 164 16.90 18.24 -4.80
N LYS A 165 17.98 18.71 -4.19
CA LYS A 165 18.77 19.84 -4.71
C LYS A 165 19.43 19.50 -6.02
N ARG A 166 20.09 18.33 -6.12
CA ARG A 166 20.79 17.88 -7.33
C ARG A 166 19.83 17.78 -8.51
N ASP A 167 18.68 17.17 -8.32
CA ASP A 167 17.72 16.92 -9.39
C ASP A 167 16.72 18.09 -9.54
N SER A 168 16.92 19.21 -8.80
CA SER A 168 16.05 20.40 -8.78
C SER A 168 14.58 20.07 -8.58
N ILE A 169 14.28 19.11 -7.71
CA ILE A 169 12.94 18.61 -7.46
C ILE A 169 12.37 19.32 -6.24
N CYS A 170 11.34 20.13 -6.45
CA CYS A 170 10.60 20.75 -5.35
C CYS A 170 9.54 19.75 -4.85
N LEU A 171 9.83 19.02 -3.79
CA LEU A 171 8.97 17.95 -3.29
C LEU A 171 8.71 18.09 -1.80
N LEU A 172 7.52 17.62 -1.42
CA LEU A 172 7.15 17.45 -0.04
C LEU A 172 7.89 16.23 0.52
N TYR A 173 8.59 16.44 1.62
CA TYR A 173 9.26 15.37 2.36
C TYR A 173 8.44 15.02 3.60
N THR A 174 8.07 13.77 3.73
CA THR A 174 7.65 13.25 5.02
C THR A 174 8.62 12.17 5.44
N SER A 175 9.32 12.38 6.53
CA SER A 175 9.95 11.28 7.26
C SER A 175 8.85 10.45 7.92
N PRO A 176 8.94 9.13 7.94
CA PRO A 176 8.21 8.36 8.94
C PRO A 176 8.54 8.99 10.31
N SER A 177 7.50 9.35 11.06
CA SER A 177 7.68 9.80 12.44
C SER A 177 8.42 8.69 13.21
N PRO A 178 9.38 9.02 14.10
CA PRO A 178 10.06 8.04 14.92
C PRO A 178 9.08 7.23 15.76
#